data_8e1714a54f174df6c8b51d0145ac1ea9
#
_entry.id   8e1714a54f174df6c8b51d0145ac1ea9
#
_cell.length_a   1.000
_cell.length_b   1.000
_cell.length_c   1.000
_cell.angle_alpha   90.00
_cell.angle_beta   90.00
_cell.angle_gamma   90.00
#
_symmetry.space_group_name_H-M   'P 1'
#
loop_
_entity.id
_entity.type
_entity.pdbx_description
1 polymer ?
#
loop_
_entity_poly.entity_id
_entity_poly.type
_entity_poly.pdbx_seq_one_letter_code
_entity_poly.pdbx_strand_id
1 'polypeptide(L)'
;MTTTITIANPILHGMHPDPSWIWDDDLRQIVLVTSTFELVPGLPIYVSRDMAHWKHVSDAMDEELARRLLIPFVDDSGGVYAPTLRRIRGKYVIACTIARINGRKAIAEGCSQAELDAAQAAEGNFVLESDSIDGPWRGPFWIEGAEGIDPDIFEDGDGNVYWTQTRPAVNPQWEGQTEVWTQRINPETWTFVDDGLPAGSGKTVIWRGYGMESVWAEAPHLYRVGDYVYLMTAEGGTSFEHSEMAMRIYAPHGLLRAFEAYEREVSELGECIPQVRDGERCYLGTAIRAFHADKKNPILTHRHLGLSEPLQCVGHADLLLHPELGWWLVCLGVRETRGKHDGELLSYLGRESFVAPVSWEHNPADWKLDGNGASYTHEGDPGWPVTCAGLGRLADEITVTTEDDGIAIEPKVKSSLAGDVEPALVDVADGSTNDVVVRDERDVSYRRIAKLPTLMPIPMSGSLMIRQNSTHYAVFSMHGTDVRYETVNGDDSQAGSVAALRADGTRPAVLFDDNRLSVIVTGMHGLVDSATFVRQGQVLLSVDARFLSTEWAGGFVGCMAGFMA
;
A
#
# COMPACT_ATOMS: atom_id res chain seq x y z
N MET A 1 -35.35 4.80 -7.63
CA MET A 1 -35.31 4.35 -6.21
C MET A 1 -34.05 4.93 -5.58
N THR A 2 -34.18 5.60 -4.46
CA THR A 2 -33.02 6.11 -3.73
C THR A 2 -32.31 4.95 -3.02
N THR A 3 -31.02 4.80 -3.26
CA THR A 3 -30.17 3.84 -2.56
C THR A 3 -29.10 4.59 -1.79
N THR A 4 -28.91 4.28 -0.51
CA THR A 4 -27.89 4.89 0.32
C THR A 4 -26.94 3.83 0.84
N ILE A 5 -25.64 4.07 0.67
CA ILE A 5 -24.54 3.22 1.15
C ILE A 5 -23.64 4.07 2.04
N THR A 6 -23.18 3.52 3.15
CA THR A 6 -22.16 4.16 4.00
C THR A 6 -20.89 3.35 3.94
N ILE A 7 -19.83 3.98 3.48
CA ILE A 7 -18.48 3.42 3.41
C ILE A 7 -17.73 3.89 4.65
N ALA A 8 -17.23 2.95 5.45
CA ALA A 8 -16.39 3.25 6.60
C ALA A 8 -14.91 3.09 6.24
N ASN A 9 -14.07 4.04 6.62
CA ASN A 9 -12.63 3.96 6.50
C ASN A 9 -11.98 3.50 7.81
N PRO A 10 -10.92 2.67 7.75
CA PRO A 10 -10.37 2.03 6.56
C PRO A 10 -11.31 0.98 5.96
N ILE A 11 -11.22 0.76 4.66
CA ILE A 11 -11.99 -0.28 3.96
C ILE A 11 -11.42 -1.68 4.16
N LEU A 12 -10.12 -1.78 4.38
CA LEU A 12 -9.41 -2.99 4.79
C LEU A 12 -8.59 -2.67 6.05
N HIS A 13 -8.93 -3.34 7.13
CA HIS A 13 -8.33 -3.12 8.44
C HIS A 13 -7.05 -3.95 8.64
N GLY A 14 -6.11 -3.41 9.43
CA GLY A 14 -4.81 -4.03 9.68
C GLY A 14 -3.89 -3.91 8.47
N MET A 15 -2.82 -4.69 8.42
CA MET A 15 -1.82 -4.63 7.37
C MET A 15 -2.40 -4.95 5.99
N HIS A 16 -2.80 -3.92 5.25
CA HIS A 16 -3.20 -3.94 3.84
C HIS A 16 -2.63 -2.71 3.14
N PRO A 17 -1.30 -2.64 2.99
CA PRO A 17 -0.61 -1.48 2.42
C PRO A 17 -0.64 -1.48 0.90
N ASP A 18 -0.32 -0.31 0.33
CA ASP A 18 -0.03 -0.11 -1.09
C ASP A 18 -1.16 -0.67 -1.98
N PRO A 19 -2.43 -0.26 -1.76
CA PRO A 19 -3.55 -0.82 -2.48
C PRO A 19 -3.60 -0.34 -3.94
N SER A 20 -3.85 -1.28 -4.86
CA SER A 20 -4.14 -0.97 -6.26
C SER A 20 -5.42 -1.66 -6.70
N TRP A 21 -6.21 -1.01 -7.55
CA TRP A 21 -7.53 -1.49 -7.90
C TRP A 21 -7.95 -1.17 -9.34
N ILE A 22 -8.95 -1.92 -9.81
CA ILE A 22 -9.62 -1.70 -11.08
C ILE A 22 -11.13 -1.90 -10.93
N TRP A 23 -11.90 -1.27 -11.81
CA TRP A 23 -13.26 -1.71 -12.10
C TRP A 23 -13.22 -2.83 -13.14
N ASP A 24 -13.92 -3.90 -12.87
CA ASP A 24 -14.09 -5.01 -13.81
C ASP A 24 -15.49 -4.99 -14.41
N ASP A 25 -15.56 -4.70 -15.72
CA ASP A 25 -16.84 -4.60 -16.45
C ASP A 25 -17.54 -5.96 -16.61
N ASP A 26 -16.77 -7.04 -16.72
CA ASP A 26 -17.29 -8.40 -16.90
C ASP A 26 -17.95 -8.91 -15.62
N LEU A 27 -17.27 -8.69 -14.48
CA LEU A 27 -17.71 -9.09 -13.15
C LEU A 27 -18.63 -8.05 -12.49
N ARG A 28 -18.66 -6.81 -13.02
CA ARG A 28 -19.37 -5.64 -12.47
C ARG A 28 -19.04 -5.42 -11.00
N GLN A 29 -17.74 -5.37 -10.69
CA GLN A 29 -17.23 -5.15 -9.34
C GLN A 29 -15.83 -4.54 -9.39
N ILE A 30 -15.43 -3.98 -8.26
CA ILE A 30 -14.07 -3.54 -8.01
C ILE A 30 -13.24 -4.76 -7.65
N VAL A 31 -12.03 -4.84 -8.19
CA VAL A 31 -11.00 -5.81 -7.81
C VAL A 31 -9.83 -5.02 -7.23
N LEU A 32 -9.35 -5.42 -6.05
CA LEU A 32 -8.29 -4.75 -5.32
C LEU A 32 -7.23 -5.74 -4.89
N VAL A 33 -5.96 -5.34 -4.96
CA VAL A 33 -4.79 -6.08 -4.46
C VAL A 33 -3.98 -5.21 -3.52
N THR A 34 -3.28 -5.82 -2.56
CA THR A 34 -2.35 -5.12 -1.65
C THR A 34 -1.01 -5.82 -1.57
N SER A 35 0.04 -5.12 -1.11
CA SER A 35 1.33 -5.73 -0.82
C SER A 35 1.26 -6.63 0.42
N THR A 36 2.22 -7.55 0.55
CA THR A 36 2.29 -8.51 1.67
C THR A 36 3.70 -8.72 2.22
N PHE A 37 4.68 -8.06 1.65
CA PHE A 37 6.09 -8.19 2.04
C PHE A 37 6.56 -9.65 2.07
N GLU A 38 7.13 -10.12 3.18
CA GLU A 38 7.63 -11.48 3.36
C GLU A 38 6.55 -12.55 3.59
N LEU A 39 5.27 -12.16 3.67
CA LEU A 39 4.21 -13.06 4.10
C LEU A 39 3.58 -13.85 2.94
N VAL A 40 3.22 -15.11 3.21
CA VAL A 40 2.64 -16.07 2.25
C VAL A 40 1.36 -16.68 2.84
N PRO A 41 0.26 -16.82 2.05
CA PRO A 41 0.11 -16.38 0.67
C PRO A 41 0.18 -14.86 0.53
N GLY A 42 0.46 -14.36 -0.66
CA GLY A 42 0.63 -12.94 -0.91
C GLY A 42 -0.17 -12.42 -2.11
N LEU A 43 -0.18 -11.10 -2.25
CA LEU A 43 -1.00 -10.42 -3.26
C LEU A 43 -2.48 -10.82 -3.14
N PRO A 44 -3.13 -10.62 -1.97
CA PRO A 44 -4.52 -11.00 -1.76
C PRO A 44 -5.44 -10.19 -2.66
N ILE A 45 -6.38 -10.87 -3.29
CA ILE A 45 -7.39 -10.29 -4.17
C ILE A 45 -8.69 -10.10 -3.39
N TYR A 46 -9.13 -8.87 -3.29
CA TYR A 46 -10.40 -8.49 -2.71
C TYR A 46 -11.35 -7.98 -3.78
N VAL A 47 -12.66 -8.20 -3.57
CA VAL A 47 -13.70 -7.67 -4.45
C VAL A 47 -14.76 -6.93 -3.66
N SER A 48 -15.33 -5.89 -4.29
CA SER A 48 -16.47 -5.16 -3.76
C SER A 48 -17.32 -4.59 -4.91
N ARG A 49 -18.62 -4.42 -4.69
CA ARG A 49 -19.52 -3.73 -5.62
C ARG A 49 -19.85 -2.31 -5.19
N ASP A 50 -19.54 -1.97 -3.95
CA ASP A 50 -20.04 -0.76 -3.30
C ASP A 50 -19.00 -0.07 -2.41
N MET A 51 -17.76 -0.56 -2.39
CA MET A 51 -16.64 -0.10 -1.54
C MET A 51 -16.90 -0.24 -0.02
N ALA A 52 -18.11 -0.58 0.40
CA ALA A 52 -18.46 -0.77 1.80
C ALA A 52 -18.30 -2.23 2.25
N HIS A 53 -18.49 -3.18 1.34
CA HIS A 53 -18.45 -4.61 1.63
C HIS A 53 -17.39 -5.30 0.78
N TRP A 54 -16.30 -5.70 1.42
CA TRP A 54 -15.17 -6.35 0.78
C TRP A 54 -15.13 -7.84 1.10
N LYS A 55 -14.76 -8.63 0.10
CA LYS A 55 -14.59 -10.06 0.21
C LYS A 55 -13.23 -10.46 -0.37
N HIS A 56 -12.42 -11.16 0.42
CA HIS A 56 -11.25 -11.88 -0.08
C HIS A 56 -11.71 -13.05 -0.94
N VAL A 57 -11.15 -13.21 -2.14
CA VAL A 57 -11.55 -14.25 -3.10
C VAL A 57 -10.42 -15.20 -3.47
N SER A 58 -9.19 -14.70 -3.53
CA SER A 58 -8.00 -15.49 -3.87
C SER A 58 -6.72 -14.75 -3.45
N ASP A 59 -5.60 -15.41 -3.60
CA ASP A 59 -4.27 -14.83 -3.47
C ASP A 59 -3.53 -15.07 -4.80
N ALA A 60 -2.96 -14.01 -5.39
CA ALA A 60 -2.23 -14.14 -6.65
C ALA A 60 -0.89 -14.84 -6.48
N MET A 61 -0.35 -14.88 -5.28
CA MET A 61 0.88 -15.57 -4.90
C MET A 61 0.60 -16.66 -3.88
N ASP A 62 0.59 -17.92 -4.32
CA ASP A 62 0.58 -19.10 -3.48
C ASP A 62 2.01 -19.49 -3.03
N GLU A 63 2.15 -20.59 -2.29
CA GLU A 63 3.45 -21.07 -1.79
C GLU A 63 4.42 -21.47 -2.91
N GLU A 64 3.93 -22.02 -4.02
CA GLU A 64 4.78 -22.40 -5.17
C GLU A 64 5.32 -21.16 -5.86
N LEU A 65 4.45 -20.19 -6.13
CA LEU A 65 4.84 -18.94 -6.76
C LEU A 65 5.75 -18.10 -5.83
N ALA A 66 5.50 -18.11 -4.51
CA ALA A 66 6.35 -17.44 -3.53
C ALA A 66 7.80 -17.94 -3.57
N ARG A 67 8.01 -19.26 -3.76
CA ARG A 67 9.37 -19.82 -3.92
C ARG A 67 10.02 -19.35 -5.22
N ARG A 68 9.28 -19.31 -6.31
CA ARG A 68 9.76 -18.80 -7.62
C ARG A 68 10.05 -17.30 -7.59
N LEU A 69 9.38 -16.56 -6.72
CA LEU A 69 9.59 -15.14 -6.42
C LEU A 69 10.65 -14.91 -5.32
N LEU A 70 11.31 -15.96 -4.85
CA LEU A 70 12.37 -15.91 -3.86
C LEU A 70 11.95 -15.35 -2.48
N ILE A 71 10.66 -15.36 -2.16
CA ILE A 71 10.12 -14.84 -0.89
C ILE A 71 10.77 -15.48 0.34
N PRO A 72 11.05 -16.81 0.41
CA PRO A 72 11.73 -17.38 1.57
C PRO A 72 13.12 -16.79 1.86
N PHE A 73 13.68 -16.06 0.91
CA PHE A 73 15.04 -15.53 0.97
C PHE A 73 15.09 -14.01 1.10
N VAL A 74 13.99 -13.34 1.40
CA VAL A 74 14.01 -11.90 1.67
C VAL A 74 14.37 -11.60 3.12
N ASP A 75 14.83 -10.38 3.36
CA ASP A 75 15.03 -9.86 4.71
C ASP A 75 13.69 -9.34 5.28
N ASP A 76 13.59 -9.10 6.58
CA ASP A 76 12.42 -8.49 7.24
C ASP A 76 11.98 -7.22 6.49
N SER A 77 10.67 -7.07 6.26
CA SER A 77 10.09 -6.01 5.44
C SER A 77 10.63 -5.95 4.00
N GLY A 78 11.19 -7.05 3.52
CA GLY A 78 11.45 -7.31 2.11
C GLY A 78 10.28 -8.04 1.46
N GLY A 79 10.48 -8.58 0.25
CA GLY A 79 9.46 -9.36 -0.46
C GLY A 79 8.54 -8.50 -1.32
N VAL A 80 7.25 -8.78 -1.28
CA VAL A 80 6.22 -8.18 -2.15
C VAL A 80 5.98 -6.72 -1.75
N TYR A 81 6.54 -5.78 -2.51
CA TYR A 81 6.28 -4.36 -2.38
C TYR A 81 4.99 -3.97 -3.11
N ALA A 82 4.82 -2.69 -3.41
CA ALA A 82 3.61 -2.18 -4.02
C ALA A 82 3.25 -2.87 -5.34
N PRO A 83 2.08 -3.54 -5.42
CA PRO A 83 1.57 -4.08 -6.66
C PRO A 83 0.76 -3.04 -7.41
N THR A 84 0.79 -3.08 -8.74
CA THR A 84 -0.19 -2.42 -9.59
C THR A 84 -1.04 -3.46 -10.29
N LEU A 85 -2.35 -3.38 -10.16
CA LEU A 85 -3.32 -4.22 -10.86
C LEU A 85 -3.91 -3.47 -12.04
N ARG A 86 -3.89 -4.07 -13.25
CA ARG A 86 -4.49 -3.49 -14.45
C ARG A 86 -5.15 -4.59 -15.33
N ARG A 87 -5.99 -4.15 -16.27
CA ARG A 87 -6.46 -4.99 -17.38
C ARG A 87 -5.68 -4.60 -18.63
N ILE A 88 -4.80 -5.48 -19.11
CA ILE A 88 -3.97 -5.27 -20.29
C ILE A 88 -4.31 -6.33 -21.32
N ARG A 89 -4.73 -5.92 -22.52
CA ARG A 89 -5.15 -6.86 -23.59
C ARG A 89 -6.19 -7.87 -23.11
N GLY A 90 -7.08 -7.48 -22.22
CA GLY A 90 -8.15 -8.31 -21.68
C GLY A 90 -7.74 -9.28 -20.57
N LYS A 91 -6.46 -9.34 -20.18
CA LYS A 91 -5.97 -10.12 -19.04
C LYS A 91 -5.86 -9.26 -17.78
N TYR A 92 -5.99 -9.89 -16.61
CA TYR A 92 -5.54 -9.30 -15.35
C TYR A 92 -4.02 -9.38 -15.30
N VAL A 93 -3.41 -8.27 -14.97
CA VAL A 93 -1.95 -8.12 -14.89
C VAL A 93 -1.61 -7.47 -13.57
N ILE A 94 -0.67 -8.07 -12.83
CA ILE A 94 -0.07 -7.48 -11.65
C ILE A 94 1.41 -7.22 -11.95
N ALA A 95 1.81 -5.95 -11.90
CA ALA A 95 3.22 -5.55 -11.88
C ALA A 95 3.64 -5.33 -10.43
N CYS A 96 4.83 -5.81 -10.04
CA CYS A 96 5.28 -5.71 -8.66
C CYS A 96 6.80 -5.85 -8.56
N THR A 97 7.35 -5.53 -7.40
CA THR A 97 8.78 -5.68 -7.07
C THR A 97 8.95 -6.62 -5.89
N ILE A 98 9.86 -7.59 -5.98
CA ILE A 98 10.38 -8.31 -4.81
C ILE A 98 11.64 -7.60 -4.34
N ALA A 99 11.51 -6.91 -3.22
CA ALA A 99 12.61 -6.14 -2.65
C ALA A 99 13.40 -6.94 -1.61
N ARG A 100 14.66 -6.53 -1.36
CA ARG A 100 15.54 -7.06 -0.31
C ARG A 100 15.78 -8.57 -0.39
N ILE A 101 15.94 -9.12 -1.60
CA ILE A 101 16.34 -10.51 -1.78
C ILE A 101 17.75 -10.71 -1.21
N ASN A 102 17.89 -11.58 -0.21
CA ASN A 102 19.16 -11.96 0.35
C ASN A 102 19.80 -13.07 -0.48
N GLY A 103 20.61 -12.69 -1.46
CA GLY A 103 21.22 -13.65 -2.40
C GLY A 103 22.13 -14.69 -1.72
N ARG A 104 22.77 -14.36 -0.58
CA ARG A 104 23.57 -15.34 0.16
C ARG A 104 22.70 -16.41 0.80
N LYS A 105 21.60 -16.01 1.44
CA LYS A 105 20.60 -16.92 2.01
C LYS A 105 20.00 -17.79 0.90
N ALA A 106 19.58 -17.20 -0.23
CA ALA A 106 19.00 -17.91 -1.36
C ALA A 106 19.91 -19.06 -1.86
N ILE A 107 21.17 -18.79 -2.13
CA ILE A 107 22.13 -19.82 -2.58
C ILE A 107 22.40 -20.86 -1.49
N ALA A 108 22.53 -20.46 -0.23
CA ALA A 108 22.78 -21.39 0.88
C ALA A 108 21.62 -22.37 1.09
N GLU A 109 20.39 -21.96 0.79
CA GLU A 109 19.16 -22.75 0.95
C GLU A 109 18.70 -23.43 -0.35
N GLY A 110 19.53 -23.39 -1.41
CA GLY A 110 19.38 -24.22 -2.60
C GLY A 110 18.71 -23.54 -3.81
N CYS A 111 18.54 -22.23 -3.80
CA CYS A 111 18.20 -21.47 -5.00
C CYS A 111 19.33 -21.61 -6.03
N SER A 112 18.99 -21.82 -7.30
CA SER A 112 20.00 -21.87 -8.35
C SER A 112 20.54 -20.47 -8.68
N GLN A 113 21.80 -20.40 -9.13
CA GLN A 113 22.39 -19.13 -9.53
C GLN A 113 21.60 -18.49 -10.69
N ALA A 114 21.05 -19.27 -11.60
CA ALA A 114 20.28 -18.76 -12.72
C ALA A 114 18.95 -18.10 -12.32
N GLU A 115 18.26 -18.63 -11.30
CA GLU A 115 17.05 -18.03 -10.73
C GLU A 115 17.38 -16.70 -10.04
N LEU A 116 18.46 -16.66 -9.26
CA LEU A 116 18.92 -15.45 -8.60
C LEU A 116 19.37 -14.39 -9.61
N ASP A 117 20.13 -14.77 -10.64
CA ASP A 117 20.59 -13.86 -11.69
C ASP A 117 19.41 -13.24 -12.46
N ALA A 118 18.37 -14.03 -12.76
CA ALA A 118 17.17 -13.52 -13.43
C ALA A 118 16.43 -12.47 -12.59
N ALA A 119 16.25 -12.73 -11.30
CA ALA A 119 15.64 -11.77 -10.37
C ALA A 119 16.50 -10.51 -10.21
N GLN A 120 17.83 -10.64 -10.12
CA GLN A 120 18.75 -9.52 -10.01
C GLN A 120 18.83 -8.67 -11.28
N ALA A 121 18.79 -9.29 -12.48
CA ALA A 121 18.77 -8.56 -13.75
C ALA A 121 17.49 -7.70 -13.92
N ALA A 122 16.42 -8.06 -13.22
CA ALA A 122 15.16 -7.33 -13.17
C ALA A 122 15.06 -6.43 -11.92
N GLU A 123 16.08 -6.37 -11.06
CA GLU A 123 16.00 -5.73 -9.72
C GLU A 123 14.75 -6.15 -8.92
N GLY A 124 14.33 -7.41 -9.06
CA GLY A 124 13.15 -7.95 -8.43
C GLY A 124 11.82 -7.59 -9.10
N ASN A 125 11.82 -6.86 -10.21
CA ASN A 125 10.61 -6.43 -10.90
C ASN A 125 10.04 -7.54 -11.79
N PHE A 126 8.75 -7.79 -11.66
CA PHE A 126 8.08 -8.86 -12.37
C PHE A 126 6.64 -8.53 -12.73
N VAL A 127 6.09 -9.35 -13.64
CA VAL A 127 4.68 -9.36 -13.97
C VAL A 127 4.09 -10.74 -13.67
N LEU A 128 2.86 -10.74 -13.16
CA LEU A 128 1.95 -11.88 -13.18
C LEU A 128 0.79 -11.58 -14.11
N GLU A 129 0.29 -12.58 -14.84
CA GLU A 129 -0.91 -12.45 -15.65
C GLU A 129 -1.89 -13.59 -15.44
N SER A 130 -3.18 -13.31 -15.55
CA SER A 130 -4.25 -14.31 -15.49
C SER A 130 -5.44 -13.91 -16.36
N ASP A 131 -6.21 -14.92 -16.78
CA ASP A 131 -7.49 -14.73 -17.46
C ASP A 131 -8.66 -14.61 -16.45
N SER A 132 -8.40 -14.91 -15.16
CA SER A 132 -9.38 -14.83 -14.06
C SER A 132 -8.75 -14.28 -12.77
N ILE A 133 -9.54 -13.57 -11.97
CA ILE A 133 -9.12 -13.10 -10.63
C ILE A 133 -8.83 -14.26 -9.66
N ASP A 134 -9.42 -15.43 -9.90
CA ASP A 134 -9.17 -16.65 -9.12
C ASP A 134 -7.92 -17.41 -9.60
N GLY A 135 -7.23 -16.89 -10.61
CA GLY A 135 -6.08 -17.55 -11.24
C GLY A 135 -6.49 -18.64 -12.27
N PRO A 136 -5.58 -19.54 -12.66
CA PRO A 136 -4.18 -19.54 -12.19
C PRO A 136 -3.37 -18.35 -12.71
N TRP A 137 -2.52 -17.79 -11.85
CA TRP A 137 -1.60 -16.73 -12.21
C TRP A 137 -0.33 -17.30 -12.84
N ARG A 138 0.02 -16.77 -14.02
CA ARG A 138 1.23 -17.14 -14.77
C ARG A 138 2.32 -16.13 -14.50
N GLY A 139 3.55 -16.58 -14.44
CA GLY A 139 4.74 -15.79 -14.13
C GLY A 139 5.62 -16.53 -13.10
N PRO A 140 6.57 -15.86 -12.41
CA PRO A 140 6.92 -14.47 -12.69
C PRO A 140 7.53 -14.30 -14.07
N PHE A 141 7.12 -13.26 -14.79
CA PHE A 141 7.84 -12.74 -15.94
C PHE A 141 8.76 -11.64 -15.41
N TRP A 142 10.03 -11.93 -15.25
CA TRP A 142 11.04 -10.97 -14.80
C TRP A 142 11.28 -9.90 -15.87
N ILE A 143 11.25 -8.63 -15.48
CA ILE A 143 11.41 -7.50 -16.40
C ILE A 143 12.87 -7.07 -16.43
N GLU A 144 13.66 -7.72 -17.28
CA GLU A 144 15.09 -7.42 -17.40
C GLU A 144 15.33 -5.93 -17.74
N GLY A 145 16.18 -5.29 -16.97
CA GLY A 145 16.51 -3.87 -17.11
C GLY A 145 15.50 -2.91 -16.48
N ALA A 146 14.45 -3.39 -15.80
CA ALA A 146 13.66 -2.55 -14.90
C ALA A 146 14.51 -2.18 -13.69
N GLU A 147 14.52 -0.90 -13.32
CA GLU A 147 15.35 -0.36 -12.23
C GLU A 147 14.47 0.35 -11.22
N GLY A 148 14.57 -0.06 -9.94
CA GLY A 148 13.87 0.55 -8.84
C GLY A 148 12.64 -0.24 -8.37
N ILE A 149 11.61 0.46 -7.85
CA ILE A 149 10.43 -0.11 -7.21
C ILE A 149 9.13 0.52 -7.74
N ASP A 150 7.98 0.03 -7.30
CA ASP A 150 6.64 0.55 -7.56
C ASP A 150 6.31 0.67 -9.05
N PRO A 151 6.32 -0.45 -9.78
CA PRO A 151 6.02 -0.42 -11.21
C PRO A 151 4.52 -0.20 -11.47
N ASP A 152 4.20 0.65 -12.47
CA ASP A 152 2.88 0.77 -13.09
C ASP A 152 2.91 0.23 -14.52
N ILE A 153 1.79 -0.30 -14.98
CA ILE A 153 1.55 -0.68 -16.38
C ILE A 153 0.36 0.10 -16.89
N PHE A 154 0.58 0.91 -17.92
CA PHE A 154 -0.42 1.75 -18.53
C PHE A 154 -0.61 1.39 -20.00
N GLU A 155 -1.81 0.97 -20.40
CA GLU A 155 -2.21 0.81 -21.80
C GLU A 155 -2.88 2.10 -22.27
N ASP A 156 -2.23 2.82 -23.19
CA ASP A 156 -2.74 4.06 -23.72
C ASP A 156 -3.72 3.85 -24.89
N GLY A 157 -4.54 4.87 -25.18
CA GLY A 157 -5.55 4.83 -26.22
C GLY A 157 -5.01 4.62 -27.64
N ASP A 158 -3.72 4.82 -27.90
CA ASP A 158 -3.03 4.52 -29.15
C ASP A 158 -2.55 3.05 -29.25
N GLY A 159 -2.80 2.26 -28.21
CA GLY A 159 -2.46 0.84 -28.14
C GLY A 159 -1.02 0.56 -27.70
N ASN A 160 -0.24 1.58 -27.36
CA ASN A 160 1.06 1.38 -26.70
C ASN A 160 0.86 1.04 -25.23
N VAL A 161 1.73 0.18 -24.69
CA VAL A 161 1.78 -0.16 -23.27
C VAL A 161 3.08 0.38 -22.70
N TYR A 162 2.99 1.05 -21.55
CA TYR A 162 4.10 1.68 -20.87
C TYR A 162 4.32 1.01 -19.52
N TRP A 163 5.58 0.78 -19.20
CA TRP A 163 6.08 0.50 -17.86
C TRP A 163 6.58 1.80 -17.27
N THR A 164 6.08 2.17 -16.10
CA THR A 164 6.48 3.39 -15.39
C THR A 164 6.89 3.01 -13.98
N GLN A 165 8.01 3.56 -13.49
CA GLN A 165 8.60 3.09 -12.25
C GLN A 165 9.45 4.19 -11.59
N THR A 166 9.65 4.10 -10.27
CA THR A 166 10.59 4.96 -9.54
C THR A 166 11.92 4.26 -9.28
N ARG A 167 13.00 5.04 -9.28
CA ARG A 167 14.34 4.59 -8.91
C ARG A 167 15.10 5.72 -8.19
N PRO A 168 16.21 5.43 -7.49
CA PRO A 168 17.12 6.48 -7.04
C PRO A 168 17.55 7.37 -8.21
N ALA A 169 17.55 8.67 -8.01
CA ALA A 169 17.90 9.60 -9.10
C ALA A 169 19.33 9.40 -9.54
N VAL A 170 19.57 9.37 -10.85
CA VAL A 170 20.92 9.41 -11.41
C VAL A 170 21.47 10.82 -11.18
N ASN A 171 22.60 10.95 -10.49
CA ASN A 171 23.17 12.24 -10.05
C ASN A 171 22.22 13.05 -9.15
N PRO A 172 21.84 12.56 -7.96
CA PRO A 172 20.91 13.23 -7.06
C PRO A 172 21.47 14.59 -6.62
N GLN A 173 20.60 15.59 -6.48
CA GLN A 173 20.93 16.91 -6.00
C GLN A 173 20.84 17.02 -4.47
N TRP A 174 20.15 16.06 -3.83
CA TRP A 174 20.00 15.90 -2.38
C TRP A 174 19.82 14.43 -2.03
N GLU A 175 20.04 14.09 -0.78
CA GLU A 175 19.85 12.74 -0.26
C GLU A 175 18.38 12.33 -0.34
N GLY A 176 18.11 11.07 -0.74
CA GLY A 176 16.74 10.54 -0.89
C GLY A 176 16.00 11.03 -2.14
N GLN A 177 16.66 11.73 -3.07
CA GLN A 177 16.06 12.07 -4.34
C GLN A 177 15.87 10.82 -5.19
N THR A 178 14.64 10.60 -5.65
CA THR A 178 14.27 9.60 -6.64
C THR A 178 13.83 10.25 -7.95
N GLU A 179 13.69 9.46 -8.98
CA GLU A 179 13.12 9.87 -10.26
C GLU A 179 12.18 8.82 -10.83
N VAL A 180 11.12 9.30 -11.43
CA VAL A 180 10.16 8.48 -12.17
C VAL A 180 10.57 8.43 -13.63
N TRP A 181 10.67 7.23 -14.17
CA TRP A 181 10.95 6.99 -15.58
C TRP A 181 9.86 6.12 -16.20
N THR A 182 9.71 6.22 -17.51
CA THR A 182 8.77 5.43 -18.30
C THR A 182 9.43 4.90 -19.58
N GLN A 183 8.99 3.73 -20.03
CA GLN A 183 9.41 3.11 -21.28
C GLN A 183 8.31 2.22 -21.83
N ARG A 184 8.18 2.14 -23.16
CA ARG A 184 7.24 1.20 -23.76
C ARG A 184 7.68 -0.25 -23.50
N ILE A 185 6.68 -1.10 -23.21
CA ILE A 185 6.88 -2.53 -23.00
C ILE A 185 5.97 -3.31 -23.95
N ASN A 186 6.44 -4.44 -24.43
CA ASN A 186 5.64 -5.37 -25.23
C ASN A 186 4.83 -6.28 -24.27
N PRO A 187 3.49 -6.19 -24.24
CA PRO A 187 2.66 -6.95 -23.30
C PRO A 187 2.55 -8.44 -23.63
N GLU A 188 3.04 -8.89 -24.81
CA GLU A 188 3.04 -10.31 -25.16
C GLU A 188 4.32 -11.03 -24.68
N THR A 189 5.43 -10.29 -24.56
CA THR A 189 6.74 -10.85 -24.19
C THR A 189 7.26 -10.34 -22.86
N TRP A 190 6.67 -9.28 -22.34
CA TRP A 190 7.09 -8.56 -21.14
C TRP A 190 8.55 -8.07 -21.24
N THR A 191 8.91 -7.57 -22.41
CA THR A 191 10.23 -6.99 -22.68
C THR A 191 10.12 -5.55 -23.16
N PHE A 192 11.09 -4.71 -22.79
CA PHE A 192 11.12 -3.34 -23.25
C PHE A 192 11.22 -3.24 -24.77
N VAL A 193 10.53 -2.25 -25.32
CA VAL A 193 10.60 -1.91 -26.74
C VAL A 193 11.79 -0.97 -26.96
N ASP A 194 12.65 -1.32 -27.92
CA ASP A 194 13.70 -0.43 -28.37
C ASP A 194 13.09 0.70 -29.21
N ASP A 195 13.09 1.93 -28.68
CA ASP A 195 12.57 3.11 -29.35
C ASP A 195 13.58 3.76 -30.32
N GLY A 196 14.68 3.04 -30.61
CA GLY A 196 15.70 3.49 -31.55
C GLY A 196 16.48 4.72 -31.09
N LEU A 197 16.54 4.94 -29.77
CA LEU A 197 17.35 6.01 -29.21
C LEU A 197 18.84 5.72 -29.40
N PRO A 198 19.63 6.68 -29.88
CA PRO A 198 21.06 6.49 -29.99
C PRO A 198 21.66 6.37 -28.59
N ALA A 199 22.17 5.20 -28.27
CA ALA A 199 22.86 4.88 -27.01
C ALA A 199 22.04 5.15 -25.74
N GLY A 200 21.22 4.19 -25.34
CA GLY A 200 20.53 4.29 -24.06
C GLY A 200 19.59 3.13 -23.80
N SER A 201 19.12 3.02 -22.60
CA SER A 201 18.18 2.01 -22.13
C SER A 201 16.78 2.14 -22.76
N GLY A 202 16.48 3.23 -23.46
CA GLY A 202 15.14 3.58 -23.94
C GLY A 202 14.27 4.26 -22.89
N LYS A 203 14.76 4.41 -21.65
CA LYS A 203 14.06 5.06 -20.55
C LYS A 203 13.92 6.56 -20.76
N THR A 204 12.78 7.10 -20.37
CA THR A 204 12.50 8.53 -20.34
C THR A 204 12.17 8.96 -18.92
N VAL A 205 13.00 9.80 -18.33
CA VAL A 205 12.75 10.38 -16.99
C VAL A 205 11.71 11.49 -17.13
N ILE A 206 10.59 11.36 -16.44
CA ILE A 206 9.43 12.26 -16.55
C ILE A 206 9.16 13.07 -15.29
N TRP A 207 9.66 12.65 -14.11
CA TRP A 207 9.42 13.34 -12.85
C TRP A 207 10.55 13.12 -11.84
N ARG A 208 10.77 14.08 -10.93
CA ARG A 208 11.78 14.04 -9.85
C ARG A 208 11.29 14.64 -8.53
N GLY A 209 9.98 14.66 -8.30
CA GLY A 209 9.37 15.29 -7.13
C GLY A 209 8.92 16.73 -7.37
N TYR A 210 7.95 17.15 -6.58
CA TYR A 210 7.26 18.43 -6.74
C TYR A 210 8.08 19.62 -6.22
N GLY A 211 8.76 19.47 -5.11
CA GLY A 211 9.47 20.55 -4.44
C GLY A 211 11.00 20.43 -4.50
N MET A 212 11.67 21.44 -3.94
CA MET A 212 13.08 21.31 -3.59
C MET A 212 13.22 20.35 -2.40
N GLU A 213 14.24 19.49 -2.46
CA GLU A 213 14.52 18.50 -1.42
C GLU A 213 13.36 17.51 -1.18
N SER A 214 12.43 17.36 -2.15
CA SER A 214 11.42 16.31 -2.13
C SER A 214 12.09 14.94 -2.17
N VAL A 215 11.81 14.10 -1.18
CA VAL A 215 12.38 12.76 -1.09
C VAL A 215 11.36 11.74 -1.56
N TRP A 216 11.84 10.65 -2.13
CA TRP A 216 11.04 9.49 -2.54
C TRP A 216 9.77 9.86 -3.31
N ALA A 217 9.93 10.48 -4.50
CA ALA A 217 8.88 10.49 -5.51
C ALA A 217 8.73 9.05 -6.01
N GLU A 218 7.70 8.36 -5.57
CA GLU A 218 7.48 6.92 -5.74
C GLU A 218 6.03 6.61 -6.12
N ALA A 219 5.65 5.34 -6.26
CA ALA A 219 4.29 4.91 -6.60
C ALA A 219 3.70 5.63 -7.83
N PRO A 220 4.40 5.70 -8.97
CA PRO A 220 3.86 6.38 -10.14
C PRO A 220 2.72 5.58 -10.75
N HIS A 221 1.59 6.26 -11.03
CA HIS A 221 0.49 5.71 -11.80
C HIS A 221 0.10 6.64 -12.93
N LEU A 222 -0.11 6.08 -14.13
CA LEU A 222 -0.56 6.82 -15.31
C LEU A 222 -2.04 6.55 -15.59
N TYR A 223 -2.78 7.63 -15.90
CA TYR A 223 -4.21 7.55 -16.21
C TYR A 223 -4.57 8.41 -17.39
N ARG A 224 -5.41 7.90 -18.28
CA ARG A 224 -6.03 8.72 -19.33
C ARG A 224 -7.37 9.26 -18.86
N VAL A 225 -7.49 10.60 -18.86
CA VAL A 225 -8.75 11.30 -18.60
C VAL A 225 -8.94 12.32 -19.71
N GLY A 226 -9.90 12.07 -20.60
CA GLY A 226 -10.07 12.85 -21.82
C GLY A 226 -8.79 12.83 -22.68
N ASP A 227 -8.38 14.00 -23.12
CA ASP A 227 -7.19 14.19 -23.95
C ASP A 227 -5.88 14.32 -23.14
N TYR A 228 -5.93 14.08 -21.84
CA TYR A 228 -4.75 14.19 -20.97
C TYR A 228 -4.31 12.81 -20.45
N VAL A 229 -3.01 12.68 -20.26
CA VAL A 229 -2.44 11.62 -19.41
C VAL A 229 -1.99 12.27 -18.10
N TYR A 230 -2.55 11.77 -17.01
CA TYR A 230 -2.17 12.18 -15.65
C TYR A 230 -1.12 11.22 -15.11
N LEU A 231 -0.17 11.77 -14.37
CA LEU A 231 0.76 11.06 -13.53
C LEU A 231 0.42 11.39 -12.08
N MET A 232 0.21 10.37 -11.28
CA MET A 232 0.17 10.49 -9.82
C MET A 232 1.43 9.90 -9.21
N THR A 233 1.91 10.49 -8.12
CA THR A 233 3.07 10.00 -7.35
C THR A 233 2.87 10.24 -5.87
N ALA A 234 3.31 9.27 -5.05
CA ALA A 234 3.53 9.52 -3.65
C ALA A 234 4.88 10.24 -3.44
N GLU A 235 4.93 11.19 -2.51
CA GLU A 235 6.14 11.93 -2.18
C GLU A 235 6.29 12.12 -0.67
N GLY A 236 7.53 12.28 -0.20
CA GLY A 236 7.88 12.50 1.20
C GLY A 236 8.19 11.23 1.98
N GLY A 237 8.17 10.07 1.31
CA GLY A 237 8.32 8.76 1.94
C GLY A 237 7.09 8.33 2.73
N THR A 238 7.06 7.07 3.14
CA THR A 238 5.88 6.40 3.71
C THR A 238 5.65 6.68 5.22
N SER A 239 6.08 7.86 5.71
CA SER A 239 5.90 8.28 7.10
C SER A 239 5.11 9.62 7.18
N PHE A 240 5.31 10.42 8.22
CA PHE A 240 4.55 11.65 8.47
C PHE A 240 4.47 12.61 7.26
N GLU A 241 5.55 12.72 6.46
CA GLU A 241 5.62 13.61 5.30
C GLU A 241 4.88 13.07 4.05
N HIS A 242 4.34 11.85 4.12
CA HIS A 242 3.70 11.18 3.00
C HIS A 242 2.56 11.99 2.39
N SER A 243 2.54 12.08 1.08
CA SER A 243 1.63 12.95 0.33
C SER A 243 1.39 12.37 -1.06
N GLU A 244 0.25 12.70 -1.66
CA GLU A 244 -0.08 12.34 -3.03
C GLU A 244 -0.06 13.58 -3.93
N MET A 245 0.59 13.47 -5.09
CA MET A 245 0.75 14.52 -6.08
C MET A 245 0.06 14.17 -7.38
N ALA A 246 -0.37 15.18 -8.13
CA ALA A 246 -0.92 15.03 -9.47
C ALA A 246 -0.20 15.93 -10.48
N MET A 247 0.16 15.34 -11.60
CA MET A 247 0.74 16.01 -12.77
C MET A 247 0.00 15.54 -14.03
N ARG A 248 0.14 16.27 -15.14
CA ARG A 248 -0.47 15.87 -16.40
C ARG A 248 0.26 16.37 -17.62
N ILE A 249 0.09 15.68 -18.74
CA ILE A 249 0.51 16.09 -20.08
C ILE A 249 -0.68 16.04 -21.04
N TYR A 250 -0.78 17.00 -21.96
CA TYR A 250 -1.78 16.96 -23.03
C TYR A 250 -1.36 15.96 -24.10
N ALA A 251 -2.16 14.93 -24.31
CA ALA A 251 -1.82 13.77 -25.12
C ALA A 251 -3.02 13.25 -25.95
N PRO A 252 -3.66 14.09 -26.81
CA PRO A 252 -4.86 13.71 -27.53
C PRO A 252 -4.66 12.55 -28.53
N HIS A 253 -3.40 12.26 -28.89
CA HIS A 253 -3.02 11.22 -29.85
C HIS A 253 -2.09 10.18 -29.26
N GLY A 254 -2.12 10.00 -27.93
CA GLY A 254 -1.28 9.09 -27.18
C GLY A 254 -0.02 9.75 -26.60
N LEU A 255 0.52 9.09 -25.60
CA LEU A 255 1.67 9.59 -24.82
C LEU A 255 2.95 9.72 -25.66
N LEU A 256 3.18 8.76 -26.60
CA LEU A 256 4.33 8.84 -27.51
C LEU A 256 4.30 10.13 -28.35
N ARG A 257 3.14 10.47 -28.91
CA ARG A 257 2.96 11.68 -29.69
C ARG A 257 3.05 12.95 -28.85
N ALA A 258 2.64 12.88 -27.59
CA ALA A 258 2.82 13.99 -26.66
C ALA A 258 4.30 14.25 -26.37
N PHE A 259 5.11 13.22 -26.21
CA PHE A 259 6.56 13.35 -26.06
C PHE A 259 7.22 13.94 -27.31
N GLU A 260 6.84 13.49 -28.53
CA GLU A 260 7.32 14.06 -29.78
C GLU A 260 6.94 15.55 -29.96
N ALA A 261 5.74 15.93 -29.50
CA ALA A 261 5.27 17.32 -29.53
C ALA A 261 6.06 18.18 -28.54
N TYR A 262 6.29 17.69 -27.33
CA TYR A 262 7.11 18.33 -26.32
C TYR A 262 8.55 18.55 -26.81
N GLU A 263 9.18 17.55 -27.41
CA GLU A 263 10.56 17.67 -27.97
C GLU A 263 10.65 18.75 -29.05
N ARG A 264 9.62 18.89 -29.90
CA ARG A 264 9.57 19.96 -30.92
C ARG A 264 9.47 21.33 -30.28
N GLU A 265 8.54 21.51 -29.34
CA GLU A 265 8.31 22.80 -28.69
C GLU A 265 9.59 23.30 -28.01
N VAL A 266 10.27 22.42 -27.28
CA VAL A 266 11.51 22.80 -26.59
C VAL A 266 12.63 23.06 -27.56
N SER A 267 12.73 22.34 -28.68
CA SER A 267 13.70 22.60 -29.76
C SER A 267 13.46 23.97 -30.42
N GLU A 268 12.22 24.37 -30.62
CA GLU A 268 11.84 25.67 -31.15
C GLU A 268 12.26 26.83 -30.21
N LEU A 269 12.32 26.56 -28.91
CA LEU A 269 12.86 27.49 -27.91
C LEU A 269 14.41 27.58 -27.91
N GLY A 270 15.07 26.79 -28.74
CA GLY A 270 16.52 26.76 -28.84
C GLY A 270 17.22 25.92 -27.77
N GLU A 271 16.47 25.09 -27.07
CA GLU A 271 16.99 24.12 -26.08
C GLU A 271 17.34 22.80 -26.77
N CYS A 272 18.41 22.14 -26.32
CA CYS A 272 18.75 20.81 -26.81
C CYS A 272 17.88 19.75 -26.17
N ILE A 273 17.11 19.02 -26.98
CA ILE A 273 16.34 17.90 -26.54
C ILE A 273 16.53 16.72 -27.51
N PRO A 274 16.50 15.53 -26.98
CA PRO A 274 16.48 15.19 -25.57
C PRO A 274 17.79 15.58 -24.89
N GLN A 275 17.70 16.07 -23.65
CA GLN A 275 18.90 16.05 -22.81
C GLN A 275 19.17 14.59 -22.49
N VAL A 276 20.16 14.03 -23.15
CA VAL A 276 20.62 12.68 -22.85
C VAL A 276 21.55 12.78 -21.65
N ARG A 277 21.08 12.35 -20.50
CA ARG A 277 21.92 12.15 -19.31
C ARG A 277 22.15 10.65 -19.15
N ASP A 278 23.41 10.26 -19.12
CA ASP A 278 23.82 8.86 -18.96
C ASP A 278 23.15 7.86 -19.94
N GLY A 279 22.85 8.36 -21.16
CA GLY A 279 22.22 7.55 -22.21
C GLY A 279 20.69 7.55 -22.21
N GLU A 280 20.06 8.33 -21.31
CA GLU A 280 18.60 8.36 -21.17
C GLU A 280 18.01 9.73 -21.48
N ARG A 281 16.80 9.76 -22.03
CA ARG A 281 16.04 10.99 -22.20
C ARG A 281 15.64 11.55 -20.84
N CYS A 282 15.88 12.84 -20.62
CA CYS A 282 15.46 13.53 -19.40
C CYS A 282 14.68 14.79 -19.76
N TYR A 283 13.38 14.77 -19.55
CA TYR A 283 12.48 15.89 -19.86
C TYR A 283 12.42 16.97 -18.78
N LEU A 284 13.29 16.90 -17.78
CA LEU A 284 13.33 17.84 -16.67
C LEU A 284 14.46 18.88 -16.77
N GLY A 285 15.31 18.76 -17.77
CA GLY A 285 16.45 19.68 -17.95
C GLY A 285 16.14 20.91 -18.79
N THR A 286 14.87 21.21 -19.07
CA THR A 286 14.40 22.27 -19.93
C THR A 286 13.61 23.32 -19.15
N ALA A 287 13.40 24.52 -19.74
CA ALA A 287 12.55 25.55 -19.13
C ALA A 287 11.08 25.11 -19.03
N ILE A 288 10.65 24.21 -19.92
CA ILE A 288 9.31 23.62 -19.92
C ILE A 288 9.43 22.17 -19.44
N ARG A 289 8.51 21.74 -18.60
CA ARG A 289 8.38 20.35 -18.17
C ARG A 289 7.35 19.63 -19.04
N ALA A 290 7.59 18.36 -19.37
CA ALA A 290 6.63 17.55 -20.12
C ALA A 290 5.33 17.35 -19.32
N PHE A 291 5.46 16.99 -18.05
CA PHE A 291 4.33 16.90 -17.12
C PHE A 291 4.21 18.17 -16.29
N HIS A 292 3.05 18.80 -16.33
CA HIS A 292 2.71 19.99 -15.55
C HIS A 292 2.07 19.57 -14.23
N ALA A 293 2.58 20.11 -13.12
CA ALA A 293 2.07 19.83 -11.80
C ALA A 293 0.82 20.65 -11.46
N ASP A 294 -0.12 20.05 -10.72
CA ASP A 294 -1.23 20.78 -10.10
C ASP A 294 -0.66 21.84 -9.15
N LYS A 295 -1.20 23.06 -9.22
CA LYS A 295 -0.82 24.16 -8.32
C LYS A 295 -1.31 23.96 -6.89
N LYS A 296 -2.26 23.03 -6.68
CA LYS A 296 -2.80 22.68 -5.37
C LYS A 296 -2.09 21.46 -4.74
N ASN A 297 -1.07 20.91 -5.38
CA ASN A 297 -0.32 19.80 -4.77
C ASN A 297 0.20 20.13 -3.37
N PRO A 298 0.16 19.19 -2.44
CA PRO A 298 -0.34 17.81 -2.58
C PRO A 298 -1.86 17.75 -2.67
N ILE A 299 -2.40 16.84 -3.51
CA ILE A 299 -3.85 16.62 -3.61
C ILE A 299 -4.42 15.85 -2.42
N LEU A 300 -3.56 15.13 -1.69
CA LEU A 300 -3.89 14.41 -0.46
C LEU A 300 -2.66 14.33 0.44
N THR A 301 -2.83 14.68 1.71
CA THR A 301 -1.83 14.49 2.79
C THR A 301 -2.48 14.75 4.13
N HIS A 302 -1.95 14.16 5.22
CA HIS A 302 -2.37 14.47 6.58
C HIS A 302 -1.32 15.26 7.39
N ARG A 303 -0.10 15.45 6.87
CA ARG A 303 0.97 16.19 7.56
C ARG A 303 0.56 17.59 8.01
N HIS A 304 -0.33 18.27 7.25
CA HIS A 304 -0.82 19.62 7.59
C HIS A 304 -1.76 19.64 8.79
N LEU A 305 -2.29 18.47 9.21
CA LEU A 305 -3.16 18.34 10.39
C LEU A 305 -2.35 18.28 11.69
N GLY A 306 -1.04 18.10 11.59
CA GLY A 306 -0.10 18.08 12.71
C GLY A 306 -0.01 16.71 13.41
N LEU A 307 1.02 16.57 14.26
CA LEU A 307 1.36 15.32 14.94
C LEU A 307 0.30 14.79 15.93
N SER A 308 -0.74 15.56 16.22
CA SER A 308 -1.83 15.10 17.10
C SER A 308 -2.97 14.40 16.35
N GLU A 309 -2.95 14.43 15.02
CA GLU A 309 -3.91 13.69 14.19
C GLU A 309 -3.54 12.21 14.21
N PRO A 310 -4.44 11.32 14.63
CA PRO A 310 -4.09 9.90 14.76
C PRO A 310 -4.11 9.12 13.45
N LEU A 311 -4.64 9.67 12.36
CA LEU A 311 -4.50 9.09 11.03
C LEU A 311 -3.42 9.84 10.28
N GLN A 312 -2.28 9.19 10.04
CA GLN A 312 -1.08 9.76 9.44
C GLN A 312 -0.62 8.97 8.22
N CYS A 313 0.48 9.40 7.60
CA CYS A 313 1.18 8.70 6.53
C CYS A 313 0.32 8.44 5.29
N VAL A 314 -0.59 9.36 4.97
CA VAL A 314 -1.58 9.18 3.89
C VAL A 314 -0.99 9.52 2.54
N GLY A 315 -1.03 8.58 1.61
CA GLY A 315 -0.52 8.70 0.24
C GLY A 315 -0.55 7.36 -0.48
N HIS A 316 0.26 7.20 -1.53
CA HIS A 316 0.34 6.01 -2.37
C HIS A 316 -1.03 5.63 -2.92
N ALA A 317 -1.62 6.54 -3.71
CA ALA A 317 -2.99 6.42 -4.15
C ALA A 317 -3.11 5.91 -5.58
N ASP A 318 -4.12 5.08 -5.83
CA ASP A 318 -4.53 4.61 -7.16
C ASP A 318 -5.95 5.09 -7.48
N LEU A 319 -6.17 5.63 -8.70
CA LEU A 319 -7.45 6.17 -9.17
C LEU A 319 -8.31 5.10 -9.82
N LEU A 320 -9.64 5.26 -9.68
CA LEU A 320 -10.63 4.41 -10.32
C LEU A 320 -11.85 5.24 -10.77
N LEU A 321 -12.31 5.00 -11.99
CA LEU A 321 -13.62 5.44 -12.45
C LEU A 321 -14.63 4.31 -12.25
N HIS A 322 -15.48 4.45 -11.22
CA HIS A 322 -16.62 3.56 -11.05
C HIS A 322 -17.77 4.01 -11.97
N PRO A 323 -18.37 3.12 -12.77
CA PRO A 323 -19.36 3.53 -13.80
C PRO A 323 -20.61 4.18 -13.23
N GLU A 324 -20.98 3.85 -11.99
CA GLU A 324 -22.18 4.38 -11.35
C GLU A 324 -21.87 5.42 -10.25
N LEU A 325 -20.68 5.38 -9.63
CA LEU A 325 -20.34 6.22 -8.49
C LEU A 325 -19.29 7.32 -8.80
N GLY A 326 -18.84 7.42 -10.06
CA GLY A 326 -17.87 8.40 -10.49
C GLY A 326 -16.44 8.07 -10.06
N TRP A 327 -15.60 9.09 -9.90
CA TRP A 327 -14.18 8.92 -9.60
C TRP A 327 -13.91 8.73 -8.11
N TRP A 328 -13.02 7.79 -7.84
CA TRP A 328 -12.55 7.46 -6.49
C TRP A 328 -11.04 7.22 -6.50
N LEU A 329 -10.42 7.36 -5.34
CA LEU A 329 -9.08 6.85 -5.10
C LEU A 329 -9.08 5.88 -3.91
N VAL A 330 -8.20 4.89 -3.98
CA VAL A 330 -7.75 4.10 -2.85
C VAL A 330 -6.37 4.58 -2.46
N CYS A 331 -6.03 4.58 -1.18
CA CYS A 331 -4.71 4.96 -0.69
C CYS A 331 -4.37 4.21 0.60
N LEU A 332 -3.13 4.29 1.02
CA LEU A 332 -2.76 3.82 2.35
C LEU A 332 -2.82 4.93 3.40
N GLY A 333 -2.90 4.52 4.66
CA GLY A 333 -2.76 5.38 5.83
C GLY A 333 -2.43 4.55 7.07
N VAL A 334 -1.92 5.20 8.10
CA VAL A 334 -1.54 4.59 9.38
C VAL A 334 -2.41 5.17 10.48
N ARG A 335 -3.13 4.31 11.20
CA ARG A 335 -3.87 4.70 12.41
C ARG A 335 -2.97 4.49 13.63
N GLU A 336 -2.62 5.60 14.25
CA GLU A 336 -1.85 5.59 15.47
C GLU A 336 -2.74 5.43 16.70
N THR A 337 -2.28 4.68 17.66
CA THR A 337 -2.91 4.50 18.97
C THR A 337 -2.25 5.44 19.97
N ARG A 338 -3.05 6.29 20.63
CA ARG A 338 -2.55 7.17 21.70
C ARG A 338 -2.52 6.42 23.01
N GLY A 339 -1.34 6.31 23.60
CA GLY A 339 -1.17 5.73 24.92
C GLY A 339 -1.94 6.54 26.00
N LYS A 340 -2.76 5.86 26.80
CA LYS A 340 -3.59 6.48 27.85
C LYS A 340 -2.73 7.00 29.01
N HIS A 341 -1.54 6.46 29.21
CA HIS A 341 -0.66 6.77 30.32
C HIS A 341 0.43 7.79 29.98
N ASP A 342 1.00 7.71 28.78
CA ASP A 342 2.11 8.55 28.33
C ASP A 342 1.72 9.55 27.23
N GLY A 343 0.59 9.33 26.56
CA GLY A 343 0.11 10.17 25.48
C GLY A 343 0.89 9.99 24.17
N GLU A 344 1.83 9.05 24.12
CA GLU A 344 2.62 8.73 22.94
C GLU A 344 1.73 8.11 21.85
N LEU A 345 1.89 8.56 20.61
CA LEU A 345 1.22 8.01 19.45
C LEU A 345 2.13 6.98 18.80
N LEU A 346 1.64 5.73 18.69
CA LEU A 346 2.37 4.60 18.15
C LEU A 346 1.50 3.79 17.19
N SER A 347 2.11 3.26 16.13
CA SER A 347 1.43 2.47 15.11
C SER A 347 1.73 0.99 15.26
N TYR A 348 0.68 0.20 15.43
CA TYR A 348 0.75 -1.27 15.58
C TYR A 348 0.07 -2.01 14.43
N LEU A 349 -0.91 -1.38 13.77
CA LEU A 349 -1.77 -2.06 12.80
C LEU A 349 -1.14 -2.15 11.41
N GLY A 350 -0.02 -1.47 11.21
CA GLY A 350 0.59 -1.29 9.90
C GLY A 350 -0.18 -0.29 9.03
N ARG A 351 0.14 -0.26 7.75
CA ARG A 351 -0.56 0.58 6.77
C ARG A 351 -1.83 -0.11 6.32
N GLU A 352 -2.94 0.60 6.37
CA GLU A 352 -4.29 0.12 6.04
C GLU A 352 -4.80 0.79 4.78
N SER A 353 -5.80 0.21 4.12
CA SER A 353 -6.37 0.75 2.89
C SER A 353 -7.59 1.63 3.16
N PHE A 354 -7.61 2.83 2.59
CA PHE A 354 -8.65 3.84 2.69
C PHE A 354 -9.17 4.24 1.32
N VAL A 355 -10.38 4.78 1.25
CA VAL A 355 -10.94 5.33 0.02
C VAL A 355 -11.36 6.78 0.18
N ALA A 356 -11.34 7.52 -0.92
CA ALA A 356 -11.86 8.88 -0.99
C ALA A 356 -12.53 9.15 -2.34
N PRO A 357 -13.63 9.91 -2.36
CA PRO A 357 -14.22 10.39 -3.60
C PRO A 357 -13.33 11.45 -4.26
N VAL A 358 -13.33 11.46 -5.59
CA VAL A 358 -12.57 12.42 -6.39
C VAL A 358 -13.53 13.19 -7.30
N SER A 359 -13.44 14.50 -7.26
CA SER A 359 -14.06 15.39 -8.25
C SER A 359 -13.00 16.05 -9.12
N TRP A 360 -13.39 16.65 -10.23
CA TRP A 360 -12.47 17.32 -11.15
C TRP A 360 -12.79 18.81 -11.19
N GLU A 361 -11.78 19.63 -10.98
CA GLU A 361 -11.92 21.08 -10.94
C GLU A 361 -10.84 21.79 -11.76
N HIS A 362 -11.23 22.86 -12.43
CA HIS A 362 -10.26 23.75 -13.07
C HIS A 362 -9.55 24.61 -12.04
N ASN A 363 -8.23 24.68 -12.13
CA ASN A 363 -7.45 25.59 -11.32
C ASN A 363 -7.41 26.97 -12.01
N PRO A 364 -7.95 28.04 -11.40
CA PRO A 364 -7.92 29.38 -11.99
C PRO A 364 -6.51 29.91 -12.27
N ALA A 365 -5.48 29.35 -11.64
CA ALA A 365 -4.10 29.73 -11.89
C ALA A 365 -3.55 29.19 -13.22
N ASP A 366 -4.16 28.17 -13.82
CA ASP A 366 -3.72 27.58 -15.09
C ASP A 366 -3.92 28.55 -16.28
N TRP A 367 -4.76 29.56 -16.12
CA TRP A 367 -5.06 30.58 -17.13
C TRP A 367 -3.96 31.65 -17.32
N LYS A 368 -2.93 31.68 -16.47
CA LYS A 368 -2.04 32.86 -16.35
C LYS A 368 -0.56 32.55 -16.55
N LEU A 369 -0.21 31.41 -17.09
CA LEU A 369 1.10 30.83 -16.82
C LEU A 369 2.20 31.09 -17.78
N ASP A 370 1.98 31.72 -18.88
CA ASP A 370 3.08 32.22 -19.67
C ASP A 370 2.90 33.68 -20.02
N GLY A 371 3.97 34.42 -19.96
CA GLY A 371 4.01 35.79 -20.45
C GLY A 371 3.72 35.90 -21.95
N ASN A 372 3.53 34.76 -22.65
CA ASN A 372 3.34 34.65 -24.09
C ASN A 372 1.92 34.24 -24.47
N GLY A 373 1.02 33.98 -23.49
CA GLY A 373 -0.38 33.67 -23.75
C GLY A 373 -0.67 32.22 -24.16
N ALA A 374 0.28 31.29 -24.03
CA ALA A 374 0.03 29.87 -24.19
C ALA A 374 -0.81 29.35 -23.01
N SER A 375 -1.93 28.72 -23.32
CA SER A 375 -2.80 28.09 -22.33
C SER A 375 -2.46 26.62 -22.22
N TYR A 376 -2.17 26.16 -21.02
CA TYR A 376 -2.05 24.71 -20.73
C TYR A 376 -3.42 24.02 -20.60
N THR A 377 -4.50 24.75 -20.88
CA THR A 377 -5.87 24.23 -20.94
C THR A 377 -6.30 24.13 -22.38
N HIS A 378 -6.91 23.00 -22.74
CA HIS A 378 -7.48 22.74 -24.07
C HIS A 378 -8.98 22.54 -23.95
N GLU A 379 -9.69 22.61 -25.07
CA GLU A 379 -11.13 22.30 -25.11
C GLU A 379 -11.35 20.86 -24.60
N GLY A 380 -12.32 20.68 -23.68
CA GLY A 380 -12.55 19.39 -23.04
C GLY A 380 -11.60 19.04 -21.90
N ASP A 381 -10.80 19.99 -21.42
CA ASP A 381 -9.94 19.80 -20.24
C ASP A 381 -10.77 19.34 -19.03
N PRO A 382 -10.49 18.17 -18.43
CA PRO A 382 -11.23 17.70 -17.25
C PRO A 382 -10.88 18.47 -15.95
N GLY A 383 -9.80 19.24 -15.95
CA GLY A 383 -9.28 19.93 -14.75
C GLY A 383 -8.29 19.05 -13.97
N TRP A 384 -8.32 19.20 -12.66
CA TRP A 384 -7.42 18.53 -11.71
C TRP A 384 -8.20 17.72 -10.69
N PRO A 385 -7.68 16.59 -10.18
CA PRO A 385 -8.36 15.80 -9.18
C PRO A 385 -8.41 16.53 -7.84
N VAL A 386 -9.59 16.57 -7.24
CA VAL A 386 -9.85 17.11 -5.90
C VAL A 386 -10.36 15.98 -5.02
N THR A 387 -9.61 15.64 -4.01
CA THR A 387 -9.90 14.51 -3.13
C THR A 387 -10.80 14.91 -1.96
N CYS A 388 -11.61 13.96 -1.47
CA CYS A 388 -12.43 14.12 -0.26
C CYS A 388 -13.37 15.33 -0.31
N ALA A 389 -13.93 15.67 -1.46
CA ALA A 389 -14.77 16.86 -1.65
C ALA A 389 -14.11 18.17 -1.18
N GLY A 390 -12.78 18.26 -1.29
CA GLY A 390 -12.01 19.45 -0.89
C GLY A 390 -11.77 19.61 0.61
N LEU A 391 -12.01 18.57 1.42
CA LEU A 391 -11.75 18.60 2.86
C LEU A 391 -10.24 18.67 3.21
N GLY A 392 -9.37 18.31 2.27
CA GLY A 392 -7.93 18.26 2.50
C GLY A 392 -7.46 17.11 3.40
N ARG A 393 -8.36 16.19 3.76
CA ARG A 393 -8.11 15.01 4.58
C ARG A 393 -9.07 13.87 4.23
N LEU A 394 -8.72 12.64 4.61
CA LEU A 394 -9.63 11.50 4.52
C LEU A 394 -10.82 11.65 5.48
N ALA A 395 -11.96 11.16 5.06
CA ALA A 395 -13.15 11.05 5.90
C ALA A 395 -13.19 9.71 6.61
N ASP A 396 -13.74 9.67 7.83
CA ASP A 396 -13.97 8.42 8.58
C ASP A 396 -15.14 7.62 8.02
N GLU A 397 -16.13 8.31 7.48
CA GLU A 397 -17.30 7.72 6.84
C GLU A 397 -17.66 8.54 5.60
N ILE A 398 -18.14 7.86 4.56
CA ILE A 398 -18.60 8.47 3.33
C ILE A 398 -19.98 7.91 3.01
N THR A 399 -21.00 8.78 3.04
CA THR A 399 -22.35 8.39 2.65
C THR A 399 -22.56 8.71 1.18
N VAL A 400 -22.92 7.69 0.40
CA VAL A 400 -23.22 7.80 -1.02
C VAL A 400 -24.70 7.55 -1.21
N THR A 401 -25.42 8.53 -1.74
CA THR A 401 -26.84 8.42 -2.07
C THR A 401 -27.01 8.54 -3.58
N THR A 402 -27.54 7.49 -4.20
CA THR A 402 -27.91 7.50 -5.62
C THR A 402 -29.39 7.79 -5.77
N GLU A 403 -29.71 8.81 -6.57
CA GLU A 403 -31.08 9.21 -6.92
C GLU A 403 -31.27 9.14 -8.43
N ASP A 404 -32.51 9.27 -8.90
CA ASP A 404 -32.81 9.17 -10.34
C ASP A 404 -32.15 10.29 -11.17
N ASP A 405 -31.72 11.39 -10.54
CA ASP A 405 -31.14 12.60 -11.15
C ASP A 405 -29.65 12.82 -10.77
N GLY A 406 -29.02 11.93 -10.01
CA GLY A 406 -27.59 12.06 -9.70
C GLY A 406 -27.11 11.28 -8.50
N ILE A 407 -25.89 11.61 -8.10
CA ILE A 407 -25.20 11.01 -6.95
C ILE A 407 -24.84 12.12 -5.98
N ALA A 408 -25.22 11.97 -4.72
CA ALA A 408 -24.75 12.80 -3.63
C ALA A 408 -23.71 12.02 -2.80
N ILE A 409 -22.56 12.66 -2.55
CA ILE A 409 -21.47 12.09 -1.75
C ILE A 409 -21.20 13.02 -0.58
N GLU A 410 -21.38 12.51 0.63
CA GLU A 410 -21.24 13.25 1.88
C GLU A 410 -20.14 12.62 2.74
N PRO A 411 -18.90 13.15 2.69
CA PRO A 411 -17.84 12.73 3.58
C PRO A 411 -18.03 13.30 4.98
N LYS A 412 -17.80 12.47 6.00
CA LYS A 412 -17.93 12.81 7.41
C LYS A 412 -16.65 12.53 8.17
N VAL A 413 -16.13 13.56 8.81
CA VAL A 413 -15.02 13.46 9.75
C VAL A 413 -15.58 13.41 11.17
N LYS A 414 -15.20 12.39 11.94
CA LYS A 414 -15.59 12.27 13.34
C LYS A 414 -14.75 13.22 14.21
N SER A 415 -15.39 13.91 15.12
CA SER A 415 -14.74 14.96 15.95
C SER A 415 -13.83 14.41 17.05
N SER A 416 -13.83 13.11 17.31
CA SER A 416 -12.91 12.46 18.26
C SER A 416 -12.81 10.96 18.01
N LEU A 417 -11.61 10.40 18.16
CA LEU A 417 -11.35 8.98 18.29
C LEU A 417 -11.66 8.44 19.70
N ALA A 418 -12.18 9.29 20.60
CA ALA A 418 -12.48 8.97 21.97
C ALA A 418 -13.92 8.42 22.11
N GLY A 419 -14.08 7.17 21.81
CA GLY A 419 -15.18 6.33 22.28
C GLY A 419 -14.59 5.09 22.93
N ASP A 420 -15.28 4.51 23.93
CA ASP A 420 -14.94 3.18 24.41
C ASP A 420 -15.08 2.19 23.23
N VAL A 421 -13.94 1.83 22.65
CA VAL A 421 -13.88 0.90 21.54
C VAL A 421 -14.00 -0.51 22.11
N GLU A 422 -15.01 -1.27 21.70
CA GLU A 422 -15.13 -2.67 22.12
C GLU A 422 -13.92 -3.47 21.62
N PRO A 423 -13.29 -4.29 22.49
CA PRO A 423 -12.15 -5.11 22.12
C PRO A 423 -12.51 -6.10 21.01
N ALA A 424 -11.66 -6.20 19.99
CA ALA A 424 -11.73 -7.29 19.03
C ALA A 424 -11.31 -8.61 19.67
N LEU A 425 -11.87 -9.73 19.23
CA LEU A 425 -11.44 -11.07 19.60
C LEU A 425 -10.66 -11.68 18.44
N VAL A 426 -9.40 -12.09 18.70
CA VAL A 426 -8.60 -12.86 17.75
C VAL A 426 -8.22 -14.18 18.43
N ASP A 427 -8.88 -15.28 18.06
CA ASP A 427 -8.52 -16.63 18.54
C ASP A 427 -7.63 -17.34 17.50
N VAL A 428 -6.33 -17.36 17.75
CA VAL A 428 -5.34 -17.97 16.87
C VAL A 428 -5.44 -19.50 16.79
N ALA A 429 -6.12 -20.13 17.78
CA ALA A 429 -6.31 -21.58 17.82
C ALA A 429 -7.65 -22.03 17.18
N ASP A 430 -8.53 -21.09 16.86
CA ASP A 430 -9.81 -21.38 16.22
C ASP A 430 -9.67 -21.29 14.69
N GLY A 431 -9.76 -22.42 14.00
CA GLY A 431 -9.75 -22.49 12.54
C GLY A 431 -11.06 -22.05 11.86
N SER A 432 -12.06 -21.59 12.62
CA SER A 432 -13.41 -21.32 12.11
C SER A 432 -13.62 -19.89 11.53
N THR A 433 -12.65 -18.98 11.66
CA THR A 433 -12.77 -17.60 11.18
C THR A 433 -12.41 -17.48 9.70
N ASN A 434 -13.14 -16.61 8.98
CA ASN A 434 -12.88 -16.28 7.57
C ASN A 434 -11.66 -15.32 7.38
N ASP A 435 -10.84 -15.13 8.41
CA ASP A 435 -9.68 -14.25 8.33
C ASP A 435 -8.60 -14.89 7.46
N VAL A 436 -7.97 -14.08 6.62
CA VAL A 436 -6.82 -14.49 5.80
C VAL A 436 -5.67 -14.85 6.73
N VAL A 437 -5.26 -16.12 6.68
CA VAL A 437 -4.11 -16.63 7.43
C VAL A 437 -2.88 -16.49 6.55
N VAL A 438 -1.85 -15.83 7.05
CA VAL A 438 -0.55 -15.70 6.39
C VAL A 438 0.52 -16.42 7.20
N ARG A 439 1.64 -16.77 6.58
CA ARG A 439 2.76 -17.45 7.22
C ARG A 439 4.07 -16.71 6.98
N ASP A 440 4.98 -16.83 7.92
CA ASP A 440 6.36 -16.39 7.79
C ASP A 440 7.31 -17.57 7.48
N GLU A 441 8.59 -17.29 7.39
CA GLU A 441 9.64 -18.28 7.15
C GLU A 441 9.73 -19.38 8.22
N ARG A 442 9.15 -19.18 9.40
CA ARG A 442 9.11 -20.14 10.52
C ARG A 442 7.88 -21.07 10.47
N ASP A 443 7.10 -20.98 9.39
CA ASP A 443 5.84 -21.73 9.20
C ASP A 443 4.79 -21.47 10.31
N VAL A 444 4.88 -20.32 10.98
CA VAL A 444 3.86 -19.88 11.93
C VAL A 444 2.72 -19.25 11.17
N SER A 445 1.52 -19.72 11.45
CA SER A 445 0.29 -19.14 10.86
C SER A 445 -0.15 -17.92 11.66
N TYR A 446 -0.28 -16.80 11.01
CA TYR A 446 -0.65 -15.51 11.61
C TYR A 446 -1.98 -14.99 11.09
N ARG A 447 -2.64 -14.22 11.95
CA ARG A 447 -3.77 -13.36 11.63
C ARG A 447 -3.39 -11.89 11.85
N ARG A 448 -3.83 -11.01 10.98
CA ARG A 448 -3.62 -9.58 11.14
C ARG A 448 -4.33 -9.05 12.37
N ILE A 449 -3.67 -8.22 13.16
CA ILE A 449 -4.34 -7.44 14.20
C ILE A 449 -4.95 -6.22 13.49
N ALA A 450 -6.28 -6.19 13.43
CA ALA A 450 -7.02 -5.22 12.63
C ALA A 450 -7.55 -4.04 13.45
N LYS A 451 -7.44 -4.10 14.79
CA LYS A 451 -8.02 -3.11 15.70
C LYS A 451 -7.39 -3.26 17.09
N LEU A 452 -7.25 -2.17 17.81
CA LEU A 452 -6.97 -2.15 19.23
C LEU A 452 -8.13 -1.47 19.98
N PRO A 453 -8.47 -1.91 21.20
CA PRO A 453 -7.88 -3.04 21.91
C PRO A 453 -8.24 -4.39 21.28
N THR A 454 -7.35 -5.38 21.44
CA THR A 454 -7.57 -6.76 20.95
C THR A 454 -7.34 -7.76 22.07
N LEU A 455 -8.27 -8.71 22.20
CA LEU A 455 -8.20 -9.82 23.15
C LEU A 455 -7.82 -11.12 22.42
N MET A 456 -6.76 -11.77 22.89
CA MET A 456 -6.21 -12.98 22.29
C MET A 456 -6.13 -14.10 23.33
N PRO A 457 -6.98 -15.14 23.25
CA PRO A 457 -6.90 -16.28 24.16
C PRO A 457 -5.57 -17.02 24.05
N ILE A 458 -4.95 -17.34 25.18
CA ILE A 458 -3.72 -18.16 25.20
C ILE A 458 -4.12 -19.62 24.96
N PRO A 459 -3.56 -20.32 23.95
CA PRO A 459 -3.88 -21.72 23.68
C PRO A 459 -3.46 -22.63 24.84
N MET A 460 -4.23 -23.70 25.09
CA MET A 460 -3.91 -24.67 26.14
C MET A 460 -2.76 -25.59 25.77
N SER A 461 -2.45 -25.72 24.49
CA SER A 461 -1.25 -26.39 23.94
C SER A 461 -0.65 -25.49 22.88
N GLY A 462 0.69 -25.43 22.79
CA GLY A 462 1.38 -24.49 21.95
C GLY A 462 1.45 -23.08 22.57
N SER A 463 1.70 -22.07 21.75
CA SER A 463 1.94 -20.71 22.19
C SER A 463 1.19 -19.70 21.32
N LEU A 464 0.75 -18.61 21.94
CA LEU A 464 0.34 -17.39 21.26
C LEU A 464 1.59 -16.55 21.01
N MET A 465 1.82 -16.17 19.77
CA MET A 465 2.85 -15.22 19.37
C MET A 465 2.22 -13.93 18.87
N ILE A 466 2.72 -12.78 19.32
CA ILE A 466 2.39 -11.46 18.80
C ILE A 466 3.69 -10.93 18.20
N ARG A 467 3.68 -10.67 16.89
CA ARG A 467 4.89 -10.37 16.12
C ARG A 467 4.71 -9.07 15.35
N GLN A 468 5.75 -8.22 15.35
CA GLN A 468 5.95 -7.13 14.40
C GLN A 468 6.93 -7.57 13.29
N ASN A 469 8.10 -8.11 13.66
CA ASN A 469 9.10 -8.66 12.74
C ASN A 469 9.88 -9.81 13.42
N SER A 470 10.97 -10.29 12.82
CA SER A 470 11.76 -11.44 13.33
C SER A 470 12.45 -11.18 14.66
N THR A 471 12.71 -9.91 15.00
CA THR A 471 13.43 -9.47 16.21
C THR A 471 12.57 -8.70 17.21
N HIS A 472 11.27 -8.48 16.92
CA HIS A 472 10.34 -7.78 17.80
C HIS A 472 9.04 -8.57 17.91
N TYR A 473 8.95 -9.37 18.97
CA TYR A 473 7.79 -10.24 19.20
C TYR A 473 7.60 -10.57 20.68
N ALA A 474 6.40 -11.02 21.03
CA ALA A 474 6.08 -11.58 22.35
C ALA A 474 5.45 -12.95 22.19
N VAL A 475 5.81 -13.89 23.08
CA VAL A 475 5.27 -15.25 23.12
C VAL A 475 4.64 -15.50 24.48
N PHE A 476 3.44 -16.12 24.50
CA PHE A 476 2.71 -16.50 25.70
C PHE A 476 2.28 -17.96 25.59
N SER A 477 2.59 -18.77 26.62
CA SER A 477 2.25 -20.20 26.62
C SER A 477 1.74 -20.66 28.00
N MET A 478 0.88 -21.69 28.00
CA MET A 478 0.49 -22.37 29.23
C MET A 478 1.56 -23.37 29.66
N HIS A 479 1.97 -23.33 30.93
CA HIS A 479 2.84 -24.32 31.54
C HIS A 479 2.27 -24.78 32.90
N GLY A 480 1.55 -25.88 32.89
CA GLY A 480 0.78 -26.30 34.05
C GLY A 480 -0.31 -25.28 34.37
N THR A 481 -0.22 -24.63 35.53
CA THR A 481 -1.15 -23.59 35.99
C THR A 481 -0.68 -22.17 35.66
N ASP A 482 0.50 -22.04 35.11
CA ASP A 482 1.14 -20.75 34.91
C ASP A 482 1.14 -20.35 33.44
N VAL A 483 1.02 -19.06 33.18
CA VAL A 483 1.36 -18.44 31.89
C VAL A 483 2.83 -18.06 31.93
N ARG A 484 3.62 -18.61 31.02
CA ARG A 484 4.97 -18.14 30.73
C ARG A 484 4.91 -17.13 29.60
N TYR A 485 5.77 -16.12 29.68
CA TYR A 485 5.93 -15.13 28.63
C TYR A 485 7.42 -14.91 28.32
N GLU A 486 7.67 -14.54 27.09
CA GLU A 486 8.93 -14.04 26.58
C GLU A 486 8.64 -12.84 25.67
N THR A 487 9.42 -11.78 25.82
CA THR A 487 9.40 -10.63 24.89
C THR A 487 10.79 -10.44 24.34
N VAL A 488 10.89 -10.21 23.04
CA VAL A 488 12.13 -9.94 22.32
C VAL A 488 12.02 -8.56 21.67
N ASN A 489 13.02 -7.72 21.93
CA ASN A 489 13.14 -6.34 21.45
C ASN A 489 14.58 -6.15 20.93
N GLY A 490 14.82 -6.51 19.67
CA GLY A 490 16.16 -6.59 19.09
C GLY A 490 17.03 -7.61 19.81
N ASP A 491 18.14 -7.15 20.38
CA ASP A 491 19.06 -8.00 21.15
C ASP A 491 18.63 -8.22 22.62
N ASP A 492 17.63 -7.46 23.08
CA ASP A 492 17.12 -7.56 24.45
C ASP A 492 15.98 -8.56 24.56
N SER A 493 15.99 -9.38 25.61
CA SER A 493 14.89 -10.29 25.89
C SER A 493 14.52 -10.26 27.37
N GLN A 494 13.22 -10.43 27.64
CA GLN A 494 12.69 -10.59 28.99
C GLN A 494 11.79 -11.81 29.03
N ALA A 495 11.90 -12.61 30.08
CA ALA A 495 11.04 -13.77 30.28
C ALA A 495 10.57 -13.85 31.72
N GLY A 496 9.41 -14.44 31.93
CA GLY A 496 8.84 -14.66 33.26
C GLY A 496 7.63 -15.58 33.25
N SER A 497 7.00 -15.70 34.41
CA SER A 497 5.77 -16.46 34.54
C SER A 497 4.83 -15.86 35.59
N VAL A 498 3.53 -16.12 35.43
CA VAL A 498 2.50 -15.74 36.38
C VAL A 498 1.48 -16.86 36.54
N ALA A 499 1.05 -17.15 37.78
CA ALA A 499 0.01 -18.12 38.02
C ALA A 499 -1.33 -17.63 37.49
N ALA A 500 -1.90 -18.33 36.52
CA ALA A 500 -3.05 -17.86 35.77
C ALA A 500 -4.23 -18.83 35.74
N LEU A 501 -4.01 -20.14 35.97
CA LEU A 501 -5.10 -21.11 35.90
C LEU A 501 -5.89 -21.14 37.22
N ARG A 502 -7.19 -20.95 37.12
CA ARG A 502 -8.10 -21.14 38.22
C ARG A 502 -8.70 -22.54 38.19
N ALA A 503 -9.14 -23.03 39.35
CA ALA A 503 -9.74 -24.35 39.49
C ALA A 503 -11.04 -24.54 38.66
N ASP A 504 -11.62 -23.46 38.16
CA ASP A 504 -12.83 -23.44 37.34
C ASP A 504 -12.57 -23.64 35.84
N GLY A 505 -11.30 -23.76 35.40
CA GLY A 505 -10.96 -23.99 33.99
C GLY A 505 -11.06 -22.77 33.08
N THR A 506 -11.12 -21.56 33.62
CA THR A 506 -11.14 -20.34 32.82
C THR A 506 -9.82 -20.16 32.04
N ARG A 507 -9.92 -19.94 30.75
CA ARG A 507 -8.77 -19.76 29.86
C ARG A 507 -8.22 -18.33 30.01
N PRO A 508 -6.92 -18.14 30.30
CA PRO A 508 -6.30 -16.82 30.29
C PRO A 508 -6.20 -16.28 28.87
N ALA A 509 -6.18 -14.95 28.75
CA ALA A 509 -6.01 -14.26 27.48
C ALA A 509 -5.01 -13.11 27.62
N VAL A 510 -4.44 -12.69 26.50
CA VAL A 510 -3.65 -11.46 26.38
C VAL A 510 -4.57 -10.37 25.85
N LEU A 511 -4.65 -9.26 26.56
CA LEU A 511 -5.23 -8.01 26.08
C LEU A 511 -4.10 -7.14 25.55
N PHE A 512 -4.16 -6.79 24.27
CA PHE A 512 -3.29 -5.78 23.68
C PHE A 512 -4.06 -4.46 23.64
N ASP A 513 -3.68 -3.54 24.49
CA ASP A 513 -4.29 -2.22 24.62
C ASP A 513 -3.26 -1.23 25.18
N ASP A 514 -3.35 0.01 24.78
CA ASP A 514 -2.67 1.13 25.43
C ASP A 514 -1.14 0.95 25.60
N ASN A 515 -0.45 0.56 24.52
CA ASN A 515 0.99 0.29 24.53
C ASN A 515 1.39 -0.85 25.49
N ARG A 516 0.45 -1.75 25.83
CA ARG A 516 0.67 -2.86 26.77
C ARG A 516 0.09 -4.17 26.31
N LEU A 517 0.78 -5.25 26.66
CA LEU A 517 0.28 -6.62 26.62
C LEU A 517 -0.02 -7.06 28.06
N SER A 518 -1.29 -7.32 28.36
CA SER A 518 -1.73 -7.70 29.70
C SER A 518 -2.31 -9.11 29.71
N VAL A 519 -1.77 -9.99 30.55
CA VAL A 519 -2.36 -11.30 30.82
C VAL A 519 -3.54 -11.09 31.75
N ILE A 520 -4.74 -11.48 31.31
CA ILE A 520 -5.98 -11.33 32.06
C ILE A 520 -6.70 -12.67 32.21
N VAL A 521 -7.43 -12.82 33.32
CA VAL A 521 -8.30 -13.94 33.62
C VAL A 521 -9.64 -13.43 34.11
N THR A 522 -10.72 -14.16 33.83
CA THR A 522 -12.05 -13.86 34.39
C THR A 522 -12.51 -15.01 35.25
N GLY A 523 -13.49 -14.77 36.13
CA GLY A 523 -14.17 -15.82 36.89
C GLY A 523 -15.33 -16.47 36.14
N MET A 524 -15.55 -16.17 34.88
CA MET A 524 -16.66 -16.65 34.07
C MET A 524 -16.27 -17.88 33.23
N HIS A 525 -17.15 -18.85 33.12
CA HIS A 525 -16.96 -19.99 32.23
C HIS A 525 -17.14 -19.56 30.76
N GLY A 526 -16.07 -19.68 29.97
CA GLY A 526 -16.04 -19.40 28.53
C GLY A 526 -15.82 -17.92 28.18
N LEU A 527 -15.52 -17.69 26.90
CA LEU A 527 -15.48 -16.35 26.28
C LEU A 527 -16.93 -15.95 25.96
N VAL A 528 -17.58 -15.21 26.83
CA VAL A 528 -18.96 -14.75 26.60
C VAL A 528 -19.01 -13.68 25.51
N ASP A 529 -18.28 -12.62 25.70
CA ASP A 529 -17.93 -11.57 24.74
C ASP A 529 -16.67 -10.86 25.22
N SER A 530 -15.91 -10.28 24.28
CA SER A 530 -14.63 -9.66 24.59
C SER A 530 -14.75 -8.46 25.54
N ALA A 531 -15.79 -7.65 25.41
CA ALA A 531 -16.00 -6.47 26.25
C ALA A 531 -16.32 -6.85 27.70
N THR A 532 -17.15 -7.87 27.91
CA THR A 532 -17.45 -8.41 29.25
C THR A 532 -16.21 -9.06 29.86
N PHE A 533 -15.43 -9.80 29.05
CA PHE A 533 -14.19 -10.41 29.50
C PHE A 533 -13.20 -9.36 30.00
N VAL A 534 -12.98 -8.29 29.26
CA VAL A 534 -12.07 -7.20 29.63
C VAL A 534 -12.59 -6.44 30.86
N ARG A 535 -13.87 -6.11 30.92
CA ARG A 535 -14.46 -5.35 32.07
C ARG A 535 -14.41 -6.11 33.40
N GLN A 536 -14.51 -7.44 33.36
CA GLN A 536 -14.53 -8.29 34.56
C GLN A 536 -13.20 -9.02 34.78
N GLY A 537 -12.26 -8.88 33.87
CA GLY A 537 -10.97 -9.52 33.90
C GLY A 537 -10.06 -8.94 35.00
N GLN A 538 -9.36 -9.84 35.69
CA GLN A 538 -8.28 -9.47 36.58
C GLN A 538 -6.96 -9.48 35.80
N VAL A 539 -6.26 -8.35 35.74
CA VAL A 539 -4.91 -8.28 35.20
C VAL A 539 -3.95 -8.97 36.16
N LEU A 540 -3.22 -9.97 35.67
CA LEU A 540 -2.21 -10.71 36.41
C LEU A 540 -0.80 -10.19 36.15
N LEU A 541 -0.54 -9.76 34.93
CA LEU A 541 0.74 -9.27 34.46
C LEU A 541 0.47 -8.24 33.36
N SER A 542 1.31 -7.24 33.27
CA SER A 542 1.34 -6.29 32.15
C SER A 542 2.77 -6.00 31.76
N VAL A 543 3.07 -6.14 30.47
CA VAL A 543 4.38 -5.82 29.89
C VAL A 543 4.24 -4.66 28.90
N ASP A 544 5.31 -3.88 28.74
CA ASP A 544 5.39 -2.82 27.75
C ASP A 544 5.35 -3.42 26.35
N ALA A 545 4.53 -2.90 25.47
CA ALA A 545 4.37 -3.37 24.10
C ALA A 545 4.91 -2.39 23.04
N ARG A 546 5.50 -1.26 23.45
CA ARG A 546 5.99 -0.24 22.51
C ARG A 546 6.99 -0.78 21.49
N PHE A 547 7.78 -1.80 21.90
CA PHE A 547 8.72 -2.47 21.00
C PHE A 547 8.03 -3.17 19.81
N LEU A 548 6.72 -3.38 19.84
CA LEU A 548 5.92 -3.93 18.74
C LEU A 548 5.39 -2.85 17.79
N SER A 549 5.64 -1.56 18.06
CA SER A 549 5.23 -0.50 17.16
C SER A 549 6.21 -0.32 16.00
N THR A 550 5.74 0.23 14.90
CA THR A 550 6.58 0.55 13.74
C THR A 550 7.67 1.56 14.10
N GLU A 551 7.40 2.49 15.03
CA GLU A 551 8.35 3.52 15.48
C GLU A 551 9.56 2.91 16.21
N TRP A 552 9.38 1.77 16.89
CA TRP A 552 10.44 1.07 17.63
C TRP A 552 11.07 -0.06 16.82
N ALA A 553 10.25 -0.89 16.21
CA ALA A 553 10.72 -2.08 15.48
C ALA A 553 11.24 -1.74 14.08
N GLY A 554 10.80 -0.60 13.53
CA GLY A 554 11.03 -0.27 12.12
C GLY A 554 10.24 -1.17 11.16
N GLY A 555 10.53 -1.02 9.87
CA GLY A 555 9.94 -1.85 8.82
C GLY A 555 8.59 -1.35 8.32
N PHE A 556 7.90 -2.21 7.56
CA PHE A 556 6.70 -1.86 6.82
C PHE A 556 5.48 -2.73 7.15
N VAL A 557 5.63 -3.73 8.00
CA VAL A 557 4.57 -4.65 8.41
C VAL A 557 3.85 -4.15 9.66
N GLY A 558 2.63 -4.66 9.91
CA GLY A 558 1.89 -4.43 11.15
C GLY A 558 1.93 -5.66 12.06
N CYS A 559 1.50 -5.47 13.30
CA CYS A 559 1.41 -6.56 14.28
C CYS A 559 0.48 -7.68 13.82
N MET A 560 0.91 -8.91 14.08
CA MET A 560 0.18 -10.13 13.80
C MET A 560 0.13 -11.02 15.02
N ALA A 561 -0.97 -11.76 15.17
CA ALA A 561 -1.13 -12.78 16.19
C ALA A 561 -1.02 -14.17 15.55
N GLY A 562 -0.15 -15.03 16.06
CA GLY A 562 0.15 -16.35 15.52
C GLY A 562 0.01 -17.47 16.55
N PHE A 563 -0.19 -18.70 16.04
CA PHE A 563 -0.17 -19.92 16.81
C PHE A 563 1.08 -20.72 16.50
N MET A 564 1.85 -21.01 17.54
CA MET A 564 3.02 -21.90 17.47
C MET A 564 2.65 -23.21 18.18
N ALA A 565 2.72 -24.34 17.45
CA ALA A 565 2.37 -25.67 17.95
C ALA A 565 3.34 -26.22 19.01
#